data_a7f381fa31b5cfbd3320e689aeae9b80
#
_entry.id   a7f381fa31b5cfbd3320e689aeae9b80
#
_cell.length_a   1.000
_cell.length_b   1.000
_cell.length_c   1.000
_cell.angle_alpha   90.00
_cell.angle_beta   90.00
_cell.angle_gamma   90.00
#
_symmetry.space_group_name_H-M   'P 1'
#
loop_
_entity.id
_entity.type
_entity.pdbx_description
1 polymer ?
#
loop_
_entity_poly.entity_id
_entity_poly.type
_entity_poly.pdbx_seq_one_letter_code
_entity_poly.pdbx_strand_id
1 'polypeptide(L)'
;MTSKAAEAQHLRDLAILRRVRDRIDREYAQPLDVEALARGAHMSAGHLSREFRLAYGESPYGYLMTRRIERAMTLLRRGDLSVTDVCFAVGCSSLGTFSTRFTELVGVPPSTYRRLEAEATAGLPNCMAKQVTRPVRNRSGIEKQTAPARG
;
A
#
# COMPACT_ATOMS: atom_id res chain seq x y z
N MET A 1 3.64 16.87 -33.67
CA MET A 1 4.53 15.73 -33.88
C MET A 1 5.47 15.57 -32.70
N THR A 2 5.51 14.39 -32.14
CA THR A 2 6.37 14.11 -31.00
C THR A 2 7.80 13.96 -31.49
N SER A 3 8.73 14.74 -30.94
CA SER A 3 10.13 14.62 -31.30
C SER A 3 10.78 13.48 -30.56
N LYS A 4 11.92 13.02 -31.08
CA LYS A 4 12.72 12.00 -30.39
C LYS A 4 13.16 12.50 -29.02
N ALA A 5 13.42 13.79 -28.91
CA ALA A 5 13.81 14.39 -27.62
C ALA A 5 12.69 14.28 -26.61
N ALA A 6 11.44 14.52 -27.01
CA ALA A 6 10.30 14.41 -26.14
C ALA A 6 10.05 12.96 -25.72
N GLU A 7 10.22 12.03 -26.64
CA GLU A 7 10.10 10.62 -26.33
C GLU A 7 11.15 10.16 -25.37
N ALA A 8 12.41 10.59 -25.60
CA ALA A 8 13.52 10.26 -24.72
C ALA A 8 13.29 10.82 -23.31
N GLN A 9 12.75 12.06 -23.22
CA GLN A 9 12.43 12.65 -21.93
C GLN A 9 11.35 11.86 -21.21
N HIS A 10 10.31 11.46 -21.94
CA HIS A 10 9.24 10.65 -21.36
C HIS A 10 9.77 9.33 -20.77
N LEU A 11 10.67 8.67 -21.51
CA LEU A 11 11.27 7.43 -21.03
C LEU A 11 12.11 7.65 -19.77
N ARG A 12 12.86 8.77 -19.75
CA ARG A 12 13.64 9.11 -18.54
C ARG A 12 12.72 9.37 -17.36
N ASP A 13 11.61 10.04 -17.58
CA ASP A 13 10.65 10.32 -16.52
C ASP A 13 10.04 9.04 -15.98
N LEU A 14 9.68 8.11 -16.86
CA LEU A 14 9.16 6.81 -16.43
C LEU A 14 10.18 6.03 -15.62
N ALA A 15 11.47 6.12 -15.99
CA ALA A 15 12.52 5.46 -15.23
C ALA A 15 12.65 6.05 -13.83
N ILE A 16 12.51 7.39 -13.71
CA ILE A 16 12.54 8.05 -12.41
C ILE A 16 11.36 7.60 -11.56
N LEU A 17 10.16 7.55 -12.14
CA LEU A 17 8.96 7.13 -11.42
C LEU A 17 9.08 5.68 -10.97
N ARG A 18 9.70 4.83 -11.78
CA ARG A 18 9.92 3.44 -11.39
C ARG A 18 10.86 3.37 -10.18
N ARG A 19 11.91 4.18 -10.17
CA ARG A 19 12.79 4.22 -9.01
C ARG A 19 12.09 4.71 -7.75
N VAL A 20 11.17 5.67 -7.89
CA VAL A 20 10.36 6.11 -6.75
C VAL A 20 9.51 4.96 -6.23
N ARG A 21 8.85 4.24 -7.12
CA ARG A 21 8.03 3.10 -6.72
C ARG A 21 8.88 2.02 -6.04
N ASP A 22 10.04 1.71 -6.60
CA ASP A 22 10.94 0.72 -6.02
C ASP A 22 11.42 1.14 -4.64
N ARG A 23 11.67 2.43 -4.46
CA ARG A 23 12.04 2.94 -3.15
C ARG A 23 10.92 2.74 -2.14
N ILE A 24 9.68 3.02 -2.53
CA ILE A 24 8.54 2.79 -1.66
C ILE A 24 8.46 1.32 -1.28
N ASP A 25 8.62 0.43 -2.26
CA ASP A 25 8.56 -1.01 -2.01
C ASP A 25 9.64 -1.48 -1.02
N ARG A 26 10.81 -0.87 -1.07
CA ARG A 26 11.89 -1.25 -0.16
C ARG A 26 11.79 -0.59 1.20
N GLU A 27 11.31 0.65 1.25
CA GLU A 27 11.42 1.48 2.44
C GLU A 27 10.07 1.86 3.03
N TYR A 28 9.03 1.10 2.75
CA TYR A 28 7.68 1.46 3.20
C TYR A 28 7.58 1.62 4.72
N ALA A 29 8.40 0.92 5.48
CA ALA A 29 8.37 0.98 6.94
C ALA A 29 9.14 2.18 7.50
N GLN A 30 9.83 2.93 6.63
CA GLN A 30 10.54 4.12 7.03
C GLN A 30 9.60 5.32 6.97
N PRO A 31 9.97 6.45 7.62
CA PRO A 31 9.14 7.65 7.57
C PRO A 31 9.26 8.34 6.20
N LEU A 32 8.60 7.76 5.21
CA LEU A 32 8.55 8.32 3.87
C LEU A 32 7.35 9.24 3.73
N ASP A 33 7.57 10.37 3.06
CA ASP A 33 6.47 11.23 2.63
C ASP A 33 6.75 11.70 1.21
N VAL A 34 5.74 12.35 0.62
CA VAL A 34 5.83 12.77 -0.78
C VAL A 34 6.98 13.75 -0.99
N GLU A 35 7.25 14.60 -0.01
CA GLU A 35 8.35 15.57 -0.12
C GLU A 35 9.69 14.87 -0.17
N ALA A 36 9.90 13.86 0.67
CA ALA A 36 11.16 13.11 0.66
C ALA A 36 11.35 12.36 -0.66
N LEU A 37 10.28 11.77 -1.17
CA LEU A 37 10.33 11.07 -2.44
C LEU A 37 10.62 12.02 -3.59
N ALA A 38 9.99 13.20 -3.57
CA ALA A 38 10.18 14.21 -4.61
C ALA A 38 11.62 14.73 -4.60
N ARG A 39 12.18 14.98 -3.42
CA ARG A 39 13.57 15.42 -3.32
C ARG A 39 14.52 14.40 -3.95
N GLY A 40 14.31 13.13 -3.67
CA GLY A 40 15.13 12.08 -4.24
C GLY A 40 15.00 11.96 -5.75
N ALA A 41 13.86 12.39 -6.29
CA ALA A 41 13.62 12.35 -7.73
C ALA A 41 13.92 13.68 -8.41
N HIS A 42 14.36 14.69 -7.66
CA HIS A 42 14.62 16.04 -8.17
C HIS A 42 13.38 16.64 -8.81
N MET A 43 12.23 16.44 -8.18
CA MET A 43 10.93 16.97 -8.62
C MET A 43 10.26 17.72 -7.48
N SER A 44 9.31 18.58 -7.81
CA SER A 44 8.42 19.11 -6.79
C SER A 44 7.43 18.03 -6.38
N ALA A 45 6.88 18.14 -5.16
CA ALA A 45 5.91 17.16 -4.68
C ALA A 45 4.68 17.09 -5.59
N GLY A 46 4.20 18.26 -6.05
CA GLY A 46 3.04 18.28 -6.95
C GLY A 46 3.31 17.64 -8.29
N HIS A 47 4.48 17.90 -8.85
CA HIS A 47 4.86 17.30 -10.12
C HIS A 47 4.98 15.77 -9.98
N LEU A 48 5.67 15.33 -8.94
CA LEU A 48 5.78 13.89 -8.70
C LEU A 48 4.40 13.24 -8.55
N SER A 49 3.51 13.86 -7.77
CA SER A 49 2.19 13.28 -7.53
C SER A 49 1.40 13.13 -8.82
N ARG A 50 1.44 14.14 -9.68
CA ARG A 50 0.72 14.09 -10.95
C ARG A 50 1.30 13.01 -11.87
N GLU A 51 2.62 13.01 -12.02
CA GLU A 51 3.27 12.06 -12.93
C GLU A 51 3.14 10.62 -12.44
N PHE A 52 3.28 10.42 -11.15
CA PHE A 52 3.14 9.08 -10.56
C PHE A 52 1.72 8.55 -10.77
N ARG A 53 0.71 9.42 -10.56
CA ARG A 53 -0.68 9.01 -10.76
C ARG A 53 -0.97 8.68 -12.21
N LEU A 54 -0.42 9.45 -13.14
CA LEU A 54 -0.59 9.15 -14.56
C LEU A 54 0.05 7.82 -14.93
N ALA A 55 1.21 7.51 -14.36
CA ALA A 55 1.93 6.29 -14.69
C ALA A 55 1.35 5.06 -14.01
N TYR A 56 0.88 5.17 -12.78
CA TYR A 56 0.50 4.02 -11.98
C TYR A 56 -0.93 4.03 -11.47
N GLY A 57 -1.70 5.06 -11.76
CA GLY A 57 -3.10 5.10 -11.40
C GLY A 57 -3.41 5.53 -9.98
N GLU A 58 -2.41 5.82 -9.17
CA GLU A 58 -2.61 6.28 -7.81
C GLU A 58 -1.45 7.18 -7.38
N SER A 59 -1.67 7.99 -6.36
CA SER A 59 -0.65 8.89 -5.87
C SER A 59 0.47 8.11 -5.17
N PRO A 60 1.66 8.72 -5.00
CA PRO A 60 2.72 8.08 -4.22
C PRO A 60 2.28 7.73 -2.80
N TYR A 61 1.53 8.63 -2.16
CA TYR A 61 1.04 8.35 -0.81
C TYR A 61 0.06 7.17 -0.80
N GLY A 62 -0.85 7.13 -1.78
CA GLY A 62 -1.78 6.01 -1.90
C GLY A 62 -1.06 4.69 -2.09
N TYR A 63 -0.06 4.68 -2.95
CA TYR A 63 0.75 3.49 -3.18
C TYR A 63 1.48 3.06 -1.90
N LEU A 64 2.10 4.02 -1.20
CA LEU A 64 2.79 3.73 0.05
C LEU A 64 1.85 3.12 1.07
N MET A 65 0.66 3.71 1.25
CA MET A 65 -0.31 3.20 2.22
C MET A 65 -0.80 1.81 1.84
N THR A 66 -1.02 1.56 0.55
CA THR A 66 -1.42 0.23 0.10
C THR A 66 -0.35 -0.80 0.45
N ARG A 67 0.93 -0.49 0.22
CA ARG A 67 2.02 -1.40 0.57
C ARG A 67 2.05 -1.68 2.07
N ARG A 68 1.87 -0.63 2.87
CA ARG A 68 1.85 -0.77 4.33
C ARG A 68 0.70 -1.65 4.79
N ILE A 69 -0.49 -1.46 4.19
CA ILE A 69 -1.67 -2.24 4.57
C ILE A 69 -1.50 -3.71 4.14
N GLU A 70 -0.94 -3.97 2.97
CA GLU A 70 -0.68 -5.34 2.54
C GLU A 70 0.26 -6.05 3.51
N ARG A 71 1.29 -5.37 3.95
CA ARG A 71 2.21 -5.96 4.94
C ARG A 71 1.53 -6.15 6.27
N ALA A 72 0.67 -5.19 6.66
CA ALA A 72 -0.09 -5.31 7.91
C ALA A 72 -0.98 -6.55 7.90
N MET A 73 -1.64 -6.82 6.78
CA MET A 73 -2.47 -8.02 6.67
C MET A 73 -1.67 -9.28 6.94
N THR A 74 -0.47 -9.37 6.38
CA THR A 74 0.41 -10.51 6.63
C THR A 74 0.76 -10.63 8.11
N LEU A 75 1.12 -9.52 8.75
CA LEU A 75 1.50 -9.54 10.15
C LEU A 75 0.32 -9.87 11.06
N LEU A 76 -0.87 -9.37 10.73
CA LEU A 76 -2.07 -9.66 11.52
C LEU A 76 -2.46 -11.13 11.41
N ARG A 77 -2.28 -11.75 10.24
CA ARG A 77 -2.56 -13.18 10.07
C ARG A 77 -1.64 -14.03 10.93
N ARG A 78 -0.39 -13.61 11.12
CA ARG A 78 0.54 -14.34 11.97
C ARG A 78 0.06 -14.38 13.43
N GLY A 79 -0.61 -13.32 13.87
CA GLY A 79 -1.27 -13.30 15.17
C GLY A 79 -0.39 -13.05 16.38
N ASP A 80 0.90 -12.83 16.19
CA ASP A 80 1.83 -12.64 17.31
C ASP A 80 2.02 -11.18 17.70
N LEU A 81 1.45 -10.24 16.92
CA LEU A 81 1.55 -8.81 17.21
C LEU A 81 0.17 -8.22 17.43
N SER A 82 0.11 -7.23 18.31
CA SER A 82 -1.12 -6.47 18.49
C SER A 82 -1.35 -5.56 17.27
N VAL A 83 -2.57 -5.07 17.13
CA VAL A 83 -2.89 -4.12 16.05
C VAL A 83 -2.00 -2.88 16.14
N THR A 84 -1.78 -2.38 17.36
CA THR A 84 -0.91 -1.21 17.56
C THR A 84 0.52 -1.50 17.11
N ASP A 85 1.04 -2.66 17.49
CA ASP A 85 2.40 -3.04 17.10
C ASP A 85 2.51 -3.20 15.58
N VAL A 86 1.50 -3.77 14.93
CA VAL A 86 1.49 -3.90 13.48
C VAL A 86 1.50 -2.52 12.83
N CYS A 87 0.68 -1.61 13.33
CA CYS A 87 0.61 -0.25 12.81
C CYS A 87 2.00 0.40 12.74
N PHE A 88 2.73 0.34 13.85
CA PHE A 88 4.06 0.95 13.88
C PHE A 88 5.10 0.14 13.12
N ALA A 89 4.97 -1.19 13.11
CA ALA A 89 5.90 -2.03 12.39
C ALA A 89 5.88 -1.78 10.88
N VAL A 90 4.73 -1.40 10.33
CA VAL A 90 4.63 -1.12 8.90
C VAL A 90 4.92 0.34 8.55
N GLY A 91 5.28 1.15 9.54
CA GLY A 91 5.71 2.52 9.29
C GLY A 91 4.64 3.58 9.47
N CYS A 92 3.46 3.21 9.92
CA CYS A 92 2.41 4.19 10.19
C CYS A 92 2.66 4.81 11.57
N SER A 93 2.47 6.12 11.66
CA SER A 93 2.68 6.85 12.91
C SER A 93 1.39 7.17 13.63
N SER A 94 0.26 6.94 12.99
CA SER A 94 -1.06 7.26 13.55
C SER A 94 -1.94 6.02 13.45
N LEU A 95 -2.36 5.51 14.61
CA LEU A 95 -3.24 4.35 14.65
C LEU A 95 -4.59 4.67 14.00
N GLY A 96 -5.11 5.89 14.19
CA GLY A 96 -6.36 6.29 13.59
C GLY A 96 -6.31 6.28 12.07
N THR A 97 -5.27 6.90 11.51
CA THR A 97 -5.10 6.91 10.06
C THR A 97 -4.91 5.49 9.52
N PHE A 98 -4.10 4.69 10.22
CA PHE A 98 -3.88 3.30 9.84
C PHE A 98 -5.21 2.53 9.81
N SER A 99 -6.01 2.65 10.86
CA SER A 99 -7.29 1.92 10.95
C SER A 99 -8.24 2.35 9.85
N THR A 100 -8.32 3.65 9.57
CA THR A 100 -9.20 4.16 8.52
C THR A 100 -8.79 3.63 7.16
N ARG A 101 -7.50 3.73 6.83
CA ARG A 101 -7.02 3.25 5.53
C ARG A 101 -7.15 1.73 5.42
N PHE A 102 -6.87 1.01 6.50
CA PHE A 102 -7.03 -0.44 6.49
C PHE A 102 -8.47 -0.81 6.19
N THR A 103 -9.42 -0.16 6.86
CA THR A 103 -10.83 -0.44 6.65
C THR A 103 -11.26 -0.12 5.21
N GLU A 104 -10.76 0.98 4.66
CA GLU A 104 -11.06 1.37 3.29
C GLU A 104 -10.57 0.33 2.28
N LEU A 105 -9.38 -0.20 2.51
CA LEU A 105 -8.76 -1.11 1.54
C LEU A 105 -9.18 -2.57 1.75
N VAL A 106 -9.43 -2.97 2.98
CA VAL A 106 -9.68 -4.38 3.31
C VAL A 106 -11.16 -4.66 3.52
N GLY A 107 -11.91 -3.67 3.97
CA GLY A 107 -13.35 -3.81 4.17
C GLY A 107 -13.77 -3.99 5.62
N VAL A 108 -12.83 -4.29 6.52
CA VAL A 108 -13.09 -4.42 7.96
C VAL A 108 -11.93 -3.79 8.72
N PRO A 109 -12.17 -3.38 9.98
CA PRO A 109 -11.09 -2.83 10.81
C PRO A 109 -9.98 -3.85 11.09
N PRO A 110 -8.77 -3.39 11.41
CA PRO A 110 -7.66 -4.31 11.67
C PRO A 110 -7.92 -5.33 12.77
N SER A 111 -8.56 -4.92 13.85
CA SER A 111 -8.85 -5.85 14.95
C SER A 111 -9.85 -6.92 14.53
N THR A 112 -10.84 -6.53 13.74
CA THR A 112 -11.81 -7.49 13.20
C THR A 112 -11.13 -8.46 12.24
N TYR A 113 -10.28 -7.94 11.36
CA TYR A 113 -9.53 -8.78 10.42
C TYR A 113 -8.68 -9.81 11.17
N ARG A 114 -7.95 -9.36 12.20
CA ARG A 114 -7.12 -10.23 13.00
C ARG A 114 -7.94 -11.34 13.64
N ARG A 115 -9.09 -11.01 14.20
CA ARG A 115 -9.97 -11.99 14.85
C ARG A 115 -10.54 -12.98 13.83
N LEU A 116 -11.02 -12.49 12.69
CA LEU A 116 -11.59 -13.36 11.66
C LEU A 116 -10.56 -14.32 11.10
N GLU A 117 -9.33 -13.87 10.91
CA GLU A 117 -8.27 -14.72 10.41
C GLU A 117 -7.88 -15.80 11.42
N ALA A 118 -7.87 -15.45 12.69
CA ALA A 118 -7.60 -16.43 13.75
C ALA A 118 -8.68 -17.51 13.78
N GLU A 119 -9.94 -17.10 13.64
CA GLU A 119 -11.05 -18.04 13.62
C GLU A 119 -11.01 -18.94 12.39
N ALA A 120 -10.69 -18.34 11.24
CA ALA A 120 -10.66 -19.09 9.98
C ALA A 120 -9.56 -20.16 9.97
N THR A 121 -8.43 -19.89 10.62
CA THR A 121 -7.31 -20.83 10.60
C THR A 121 -7.34 -21.83 11.74
N ALA A 122 -8.17 -21.61 12.76
CA ALA A 122 -8.16 -22.44 13.95
C ALA A 122 -8.54 -23.89 13.68
N GLY A 123 -9.40 -24.14 12.68
CA GLY A 123 -9.85 -25.48 12.36
C GLY A 123 -9.23 -26.07 11.11
N LEU A 124 -8.17 -25.46 10.55
CA LEU A 124 -7.60 -25.89 9.29
C LEU A 124 -6.22 -26.51 9.48
N PRO A 125 -5.87 -27.53 8.66
CA PRO A 125 -4.48 -28.02 8.61
C PRO A 125 -3.56 -26.89 8.19
N ASN A 126 -2.30 -26.95 8.64
CA ASN A 126 -1.35 -25.86 8.38
C ASN A 126 -1.22 -25.51 6.90
N CYS A 127 -1.15 -26.50 6.03
CA CYS A 127 -0.97 -26.23 4.61
C CYS A 127 -2.20 -25.55 4.01
N MET A 128 -3.38 -25.93 4.43
CA MET A 128 -4.61 -25.30 3.94
C MET A 128 -4.78 -23.90 4.51
N ALA A 129 -4.43 -23.72 5.77
CA ALA A 129 -4.49 -22.42 6.40
C ALA A 129 -3.62 -21.40 5.65
N LYS A 130 -2.43 -21.82 5.24
CA LYS A 130 -1.54 -20.93 4.49
C LYS A 130 -2.13 -20.53 3.17
N GLN A 131 -2.81 -21.43 2.49
CA GLN A 131 -3.43 -21.11 1.21
C GLN A 131 -4.61 -20.17 1.38
N VAL A 132 -5.43 -20.42 2.38
CA VAL A 132 -6.62 -19.62 2.61
C VAL A 132 -6.28 -18.19 3.00
N THR A 133 -5.20 -18.02 3.75
CA THR A 133 -4.85 -16.71 4.28
C THR A 133 -3.89 -15.92 3.41
N ARG A 134 -3.61 -16.40 2.20
CA ARG A 134 -2.74 -15.64 1.30
C ARG A 134 -3.32 -14.27 1.01
N PRO A 135 -2.48 -13.24 1.00
CA PRO A 135 -2.96 -11.91 0.65
C PRO A 135 -3.45 -11.88 -0.79
N VAL A 136 -4.52 -11.16 -1.01
CA VAL A 136 -5.05 -10.98 -2.35
C VAL A 136 -4.75 -9.55 -2.78
N ARG A 137 -3.98 -9.42 -3.82
CA ARG A 137 -3.66 -8.12 -4.38
C ARG A 137 -4.54 -7.92 -5.60
N ASN A 138 -5.63 -7.24 -5.40
CA ASN A 138 -6.59 -7.00 -6.45
C ASN A 138 -7.04 -5.55 -6.41
N ARG A 139 -6.48 -4.77 -7.29
CA ARG A 139 -6.78 -3.34 -7.34
C ARG A 139 -8.24 -3.09 -7.64
N SER A 140 -8.79 -3.89 -8.52
CA SER A 140 -10.21 -3.73 -8.86
C SER A 140 -11.10 -3.95 -7.65
N GLY A 141 -10.73 -4.93 -6.85
CA GLY A 141 -11.49 -5.21 -5.64
C GLY A 141 -11.42 -4.06 -4.65
N ILE A 142 -10.26 -3.48 -4.54
CA ILE A 142 -10.07 -2.36 -3.63
C ILE A 142 -10.95 -1.17 -4.04
N GLU A 143 -10.95 -0.88 -5.31
CA GLU A 143 -11.76 0.24 -5.81
C GLU A 143 -13.23 0.02 -5.58
N LYS A 144 -13.69 -1.18 -5.85
CA LYS A 144 -15.09 -1.49 -5.65
C LYS A 144 -15.51 -1.38 -4.20
N GLN A 145 -14.65 -1.84 -3.32
CA GLN A 145 -14.94 -1.79 -1.90
C GLN A 145 -15.03 -0.37 -1.39
N THR A 146 -14.20 0.48 -1.92
CA THR A 146 -14.17 1.86 -1.45
C THR A 146 -15.46 2.59 -1.80
N ALA A 147 -15.93 2.39 -3.00
CA ALA A 147 -17.09 3.12 -3.48
C ALA A 147 -18.38 2.77 -2.72
N PRO A 148 -18.77 1.52 -2.62
CA PRO A 148 -20.04 1.19 -2.01
C PRO A 148 -20.01 1.12 -0.49
N ALA A 149 -18.85 1.06 0.07
CA ALA A 149 -18.71 0.82 1.49
C ALA A 149 -19.31 1.93 2.34
N ARG A 150 -19.70 3.02 1.71
CA ARG A 150 -20.25 4.16 2.44
C ARG A 150 -21.72 3.96 2.73
N GLY A 151 -22.35 3.11 2.04
CA GLY A 151 -23.79 2.89 2.17
C GLY A 151 -24.46 3.17 3.48
#